data_b491cf0856f0e4cc8101805725b9d504
#
_entry.id   b491cf0856f0e4cc8101805725b9d504
#
_cell.length_a   1.000
_cell.length_b   1.000
_cell.length_c   1.000
_cell.angle_alpha   90.00
_cell.angle_beta   90.00
_cell.angle_gamma   90.00
#
_symmetry.space_group_name_H-M   'P 1'
#
loop_
_entity.id
_entity.type
_entity.pdbx_description
1 polymer ?
#
loop_
_entity_poly.entity_id
_entity_poly.type
_entity_poly.pdbx_seq_one_letter_code
_entity_poly.pdbx_strand_id
1 'polypeptide(L)'
;DDNNIDAVIFAKTDLTLNGSGSLTIQAQAGHGVVSKDDLVVAGGNYTITAASTGLTGKDSLSISDGSFAITSGKDGLHAENADDAALGCLYIAGGSYTIRAQGDAVSASGALRVDGGTFDLTTGEGSASVTMDTGEGFDPGHRGVPGQAPAAPEEPAQTEEAETDSVSEKGLKADDSITVNGGSFTA
;
A
#
# COMPACT_ATOMS: atom_id res chain seq x y z
N ASP A 1 -6.05 22.82 -0.79
CA ASP A 1 -4.86 23.27 -1.55
C ASP A 1 -3.99 22.07 -1.85
N ASP A 2 -3.94 21.64 -3.12
CA ASP A 2 -3.13 20.49 -3.60
C ASP A 2 -1.60 20.69 -3.47
N ASN A 3 -1.17 21.76 -2.82
CA ASN A 3 0.23 22.10 -2.68
C ASN A 3 0.85 21.70 -1.32
N ASN A 4 0.09 21.02 -0.45
CA ASN A 4 0.55 20.66 0.89
C ASN A 4 0.89 19.18 0.99
N ILE A 5 1.67 18.66 0.04
CA ILE A 5 2.26 17.33 0.16
C ILE A 5 3.66 17.47 0.71
N ASP A 6 3.84 16.99 1.94
CA ASP A 6 5.14 16.92 2.58
C ASP A 6 5.95 15.75 2.00
N ALA A 7 6.92 16.05 1.14
CA ALA A 7 7.85 15.09 0.57
C ALA A 7 9.27 15.68 0.51
N VAL A 8 10.28 14.84 0.68
CA VAL A 8 11.68 15.28 0.59
C VAL A 8 12.03 15.65 -0.85
N ILE A 9 11.53 14.88 -1.83
CA ILE A 9 11.60 15.21 -3.25
C ILE A 9 10.17 15.28 -3.78
N PHE A 10 9.82 16.42 -4.35
CA PHE A 10 8.49 16.67 -4.89
C PHE A 10 8.54 17.28 -6.29
N ALA A 11 7.86 16.66 -7.24
CA ALA A 11 7.64 17.17 -8.59
C ALA A 11 6.14 17.35 -8.85
N LYS A 12 5.78 18.44 -9.53
CA LYS A 12 4.40 18.72 -9.96
C LYS A 12 4.04 18.06 -11.29
N THR A 13 5.04 17.64 -12.02
CA THR A 13 4.98 16.93 -13.30
C THR A 13 5.88 15.71 -13.20
N ASP A 14 6.22 15.11 -14.31
CA ASP A 14 7.09 13.94 -14.38
C ASP A 14 8.40 14.12 -13.61
N LEU A 15 8.80 13.07 -12.95
CA LEU A 15 10.08 12.95 -12.28
C LEU A 15 10.83 11.72 -12.76
N THR A 16 12.05 11.90 -13.19
CA THR A 16 12.94 10.79 -13.52
C THR A 16 14.13 10.77 -12.58
N LEU A 17 14.32 9.64 -11.88
CA LEU A 17 15.51 9.33 -11.11
C LEU A 17 16.38 8.37 -11.91
N ASN A 18 17.60 8.76 -12.20
CA ASN A 18 18.51 8.00 -13.04
C ASN A 18 19.95 8.06 -12.52
N GLY A 19 20.74 7.05 -12.85
CA GLY A 19 22.16 6.97 -12.53
C GLY A 19 22.51 5.72 -11.73
N SER A 20 23.79 5.57 -11.40
CA SER A 20 24.35 4.46 -10.62
C SER A 20 24.71 4.86 -9.18
N GLY A 21 24.41 6.10 -8.80
CA GLY A 21 24.73 6.67 -7.49
C GLY A 21 23.83 6.15 -6.37
N SER A 22 23.99 6.75 -5.19
CA SER A 22 23.17 6.44 -4.02
C SER A 22 22.41 7.67 -3.55
N LEU A 23 21.15 7.50 -3.22
CA LEU A 23 20.28 8.52 -2.66
C LEU A 23 19.72 8.04 -1.32
N THR A 24 20.01 8.79 -0.25
CA THR A 24 19.45 8.51 1.08
C THR A 24 18.43 9.59 1.43
N ILE A 25 17.23 9.18 1.76
CA ILE A 25 16.10 10.04 2.13
C ILE A 25 15.64 9.70 3.55
N GLN A 26 15.43 10.74 4.35
CA GLN A 26 14.82 10.65 5.67
C GLN A 26 13.70 11.68 5.76
N ALA A 27 12.48 11.25 5.49
CA ALA A 27 11.26 12.05 5.60
C ALA A 27 10.63 11.80 6.97
N GLN A 28 10.95 12.65 7.95
CA GLN A 28 10.44 12.50 9.33
C GLN A 28 8.94 12.82 9.46
N ALA A 29 8.39 13.56 8.48
CA ALA A 29 6.97 13.87 8.41
C ALA A 29 6.56 13.88 6.93
N GLY A 30 5.87 12.86 6.42
CA GLY A 30 5.44 12.81 5.03
C GLY A 30 6.15 11.78 4.18
N HIS A 31 6.24 12.04 2.88
CA HIS A 31 6.67 11.10 1.86
C HIS A 31 8.17 11.24 1.54
N GLY A 32 8.77 10.15 1.06
CA GLY A 32 10.15 10.20 0.54
C GLY A 32 10.24 10.95 -0.79
N VAL A 33 9.61 10.42 -1.82
CA VAL A 33 9.55 11.00 -3.17
C VAL A 33 8.11 11.00 -3.68
N VAL A 34 7.69 12.13 -4.25
CA VAL A 34 6.36 12.27 -4.89
C VAL A 34 6.50 12.93 -6.25
N SER A 35 5.96 12.28 -7.28
CA SER A 35 5.57 12.91 -8.54
C SER A 35 4.04 13.02 -8.60
N LYS A 36 3.53 14.19 -9.02
CA LYS A 36 2.10 14.42 -9.25
C LYS A 36 1.65 13.93 -10.64
N ASP A 37 2.55 13.36 -11.37
CA ASP A 37 2.39 12.78 -12.69
C ASP A 37 3.18 11.46 -12.72
N ASP A 38 3.99 11.19 -13.72
CA ASP A 38 4.79 9.98 -13.81
C ASP A 38 6.05 10.03 -12.94
N LEU A 39 6.33 8.95 -12.20
CA LEU A 39 7.62 8.72 -11.55
C LEU A 39 8.35 7.57 -12.24
N VAL A 40 9.50 7.87 -12.82
CA VAL A 40 10.37 6.90 -13.48
C VAL A 40 11.66 6.73 -12.69
N VAL A 41 12.01 5.49 -12.35
CA VAL A 41 13.31 5.14 -11.75
C VAL A 41 14.05 4.20 -12.69
N ALA A 42 15.11 4.71 -13.32
CA ALA A 42 15.87 3.95 -14.31
C ALA A 42 17.00 3.10 -13.70
N GLY A 43 17.44 3.41 -12.48
CA GLY A 43 18.48 2.68 -11.74
C GLY A 43 18.99 3.49 -10.56
N GLY A 44 19.96 2.95 -9.82
CA GLY A 44 20.56 3.60 -8.65
C GLY A 44 20.34 2.81 -7.36
N ASN A 45 20.85 3.37 -6.24
CA ASN A 45 20.72 2.78 -4.93
C ASN A 45 19.95 3.73 -4.01
N TYR A 46 18.84 3.28 -3.45
CA TYR A 46 17.93 4.09 -2.67
C TYR A 46 17.80 3.55 -1.26
N THR A 47 18.07 4.40 -0.27
CA THR A 47 17.74 4.12 1.13
C THR A 47 16.74 5.17 1.59
N ILE A 48 15.50 4.76 1.83
CA ILE A 48 14.39 5.66 2.11
C ILE A 48 13.76 5.29 3.45
N THR A 49 13.69 6.28 4.34
CA THR A 49 12.87 6.20 5.54
C THR A 49 11.85 7.32 5.48
N ALA A 50 10.57 6.99 5.48
CA ALA A 50 9.47 7.94 5.37
C ALA A 50 8.40 7.69 6.43
N ALA A 51 7.89 8.76 7.03
CA ALA A 51 6.75 8.66 7.95
C ALA A 51 5.44 8.33 7.24
N SER A 52 5.36 8.58 5.93
CA SER A 52 4.27 8.20 5.05
C SER A 52 4.80 7.23 3.98
N THR A 53 4.54 7.46 2.71
CA THR A 53 4.90 6.57 1.59
C THR A 53 6.35 6.77 1.14
N GLY A 54 7.02 5.70 0.74
CA GLY A 54 8.40 5.75 0.24
C GLY A 54 8.52 6.46 -1.10
N LEU A 55 7.99 5.88 -2.16
CA LEU A 55 7.93 6.43 -3.52
C LEU A 55 6.48 6.48 -4.01
N THR A 56 6.08 7.62 -4.56
CA THR A 56 4.74 7.83 -5.13
C THR A 56 4.82 8.46 -6.52
N GLY A 57 4.17 7.82 -7.49
CA GLY A 57 3.80 8.42 -8.77
C GLY A 57 2.28 8.47 -8.88
N LYS A 58 1.69 9.64 -9.13
CA LYS A 58 0.23 9.74 -9.18
C LYS A 58 -0.33 9.00 -10.39
N ASP A 59 0.17 9.29 -11.58
CA ASP A 59 -0.32 8.69 -12.81
C ASP A 59 0.34 7.34 -13.07
N SER A 60 1.65 7.26 -12.87
CA SER A 60 2.34 5.98 -12.86
C SER A 60 3.62 5.98 -12.02
N LEU A 61 4.03 4.78 -11.60
CA LEU A 61 5.37 4.49 -11.07
C LEU A 61 6.00 3.39 -11.91
N SER A 62 7.09 3.73 -12.61
CA SER A 62 7.84 2.80 -13.45
C SER A 62 9.26 2.62 -12.94
N ILE A 63 9.66 1.39 -12.62
CA ILE A 63 11.01 1.07 -12.15
C ILE A 63 11.66 0.08 -13.11
N SER A 64 12.75 0.50 -13.77
CA SER A 64 13.49 -0.35 -14.69
C SER A 64 14.47 -1.26 -13.97
N ASP A 65 15.23 -0.71 -13.01
CA ASP A 65 16.23 -1.41 -12.20
C ASP A 65 16.59 -0.58 -10.97
N GLY A 66 17.38 -1.13 -10.05
CA GLY A 66 17.89 -0.43 -8.87
C GLY A 66 17.90 -1.30 -7.62
N SER A 67 18.46 -0.73 -6.56
CA SER A 67 18.45 -1.36 -5.24
C SER A 67 17.71 -0.44 -4.27
N PHE A 68 16.71 -0.97 -3.60
CA PHE A 68 15.80 -0.21 -2.74
C PHE A 68 15.74 -0.82 -1.34
N ALA A 69 16.11 -0.02 -0.35
CA ALA A 69 15.88 -0.28 1.06
C ALA A 69 14.88 0.77 1.56
N ILE A 70 13.62 0.38 1.74
CA ILE A 70 12.54 1.30 2.07
C ILE A 70 11.94 0.90 3.42
N THR A 71 11.81 1.90 4.31
CA THR A 71 11.01 1.80 5.53
C THR A 71 9.98 2.93 5.51
N SER A 72 8.71 2.60 5.57
CA SER A 72 7.61 3.56 5.41
C SER A 72 6.51 3.35 6.46
N GLY A 73 5.93 4.46 6.92
CA GLY A 73 4.78 4.45 7.82
C GLY A 73 3.44 4.20 7.11
N LYS A 74 3.44 4.21 5.79
CA LYS A 74 2.36 3.76 4.90
C LYS A 74 2.95 2.83 3.86
N ASP A 75 2.64 3.02 2.57
CA ASP A 75 3.09 2.14 1.51
C ASP A 75 4.58 2.33 1.15
N GLY A 76 5.21 1.26 0.69
CA GLY A 76 6.58 1.32 0.20
C GLY A 76 6.67 2.00 -1.17
N LEU A 77 6.04 1.38 -2.17
CA LEU A 77 5.88 1.87 -3.54
C LEU A 77 4.38 2.07 -3.81
N HIS A 78 4.02 3.23 -4.34
CA HIS A 78 2.62 3.61 -4.49
C HIS A 78 2.36 4.32 -5.81
N ALA A 79 1.29 3.91 -6.50
CA ALA A 79 0.74 4.62 -7.65
C ALA A 79 -0.77 4.75 -7.46
N GLU A 80 -1.28 5.99 -7.42
CA GLU A 80 -2.71 6.23 -7.19
C GLU A 80 -3.21 7.44 -7.97
N ASN A 81 -4.18 7.20 -8.84
CA ASN A 81 -4.94 8.26 -9.46
C ASN A 81 -6.43 8.06 -9.18
N ALA A 82 -6.99 8.94 -8.35
CA ALA A 82 -8.41 8.90 -7.99
C ALA A 82 -9.32 9.51 -9.07
N ASP A 83 -8.74 10.25 -10.02
CA ASP A 83 -9.49 11.00 -11.03
C ASP A 83 -9.66 10.19 -12.32
N ASP A 84 -8.72 9.29 -12.64
CA ASP A 84 -8.73 8.49 -13.87
C ASP A 84 -8.33 7.04 -13.58
N ALA A 85 -9.27 6.12 -13.71
CA ALA A 85 -9.08 4.69 -13.48
C ALA A 85 -8.12 4.01 -14.48
N ALA A 86 -7.75 4.66 -15.58
CA ALA A 86 -6.74 4.17 -16.51
C ALA A 86 -5.30 4.49 -16.05
N LEU A 87 -5.16 5.32 -15.04
CA LEU A 87 -3.90 5.73 -14.44
C LEU A 87 -3.68 5.03 -13.08
N GLY A 88 -2.71 5.48 -12.32
CA GLY A 88 -2.34 4.83 -11.05
C GLY A 88 -1.67 3.47 -11.25
N CYS A 89 -1.00 3.27 -12.39
CA CYS A 89 -0.36 2.02 -12.75
C CYS A 89 1.06 1.91 -12.18
N LEU A 90 1.48 0.69 -11.81
CA LEU A 90 2.81 0.43 -11.30
C LEU A 90 3.50 -0.66 -12.12
N TYR A 91 4.70 -0.36 -12.63
CA TYR A 91 5.49 -1.29 -13.42
C TYR A 91 6.89 -1.47 -12.84
N ILE A 92 7.30 -2.73 -12.66
CA ILE A 92 8.64 -3.13 -12.21
C ILE A 92 9.23 -4.09 -13.23
N ALA A 93 10.29 -3.66 -13.91
CA ALA A 93 11.01 -4.52 -14.85
C ALA A 93 12.06 -5.41 -14.16
N GLY A 94 12.70 -4.91 -13.11
CA GLY A 94 13.74 -5.61 -12.35
C GLY A 94 14.13 -4.86 -11.08
N GLY A 95 15.29 -5.22 -10.50
CA GLY A 95 15.81 -4.57 -9.31
C GLY A 95 15.77 -5.44 -8.05
N SER A 96 16.24 -4.87 -6.94
CA SER A 96 16.25 -5.53 -5.63
C SER A 96 15.55 -4.66 -4.60
N TYR A 97 14.59 -5.22 -3.89
CA TYR A 97 13.71 -4.51 -2.99
C TYR A 97 13.71 -5.15 -1.61
N THR A 98 14.08 -4.38 -0.61
CA THR A 98 13.84 -4.68 0.81
C THR A 98 12.89 -3.61 1.32
N ILE A 99 11.62 -3.95 1.48
CA ILE A 99 10.57 -3.01 1.86
C ILE A 99 9.96 -3.43 3.19
N ARG A 100 9.93 -2.50 4.13
CA ARG A 100 9.24 -2.60 5.41
C ARG A 100 8.21 -1.47 5.46
N ALA A 101 6.95 -1.80 5.22
CA ALA A 101 5.85 -0.85 5.17
C ALA A 101 4.83 -1.13 6.28
N GLN A 102 4.27 -0.08 6.89
CA GLN A 102 3.14 -0.26 7.81
C GLN A 102 1.82 -0.47 7.04
N GLY A 103 1.76 0.01 5.81
CA GLY A 103 0.70 -0.27 4.84
C GLY A 103 1.12 -1.36 3.85
N ASP A 104 0.80 -1.17 2.58
CA ASP A 104 1.15 -2.11 1.51
C ASP A 104 2.62 -1.93 1.08
N ALA A 105 3.34 -3.03 0.80
CA ALA A 105 4.70 -2.88 0.31
C ALA A 105 4.71 -2.30 -1.11
N VAL A 106 3.81 -2.76 -1.98
CA VAL A 106 3.59 -2.25 -3.34
C VAL A 106 2.10 -2.13 -3.59
N SER A 107 1.62 -0.92 -3.88
CA SER A 107 0.21 -0.60 -4.07
C SER A 107 -0.03 0.20 -5.37
N ALA A 108 -1.02 -0.20 -6.14
CA ALA A 108 -1.48 0.47 -7.34
C ALA A 108 -3.02 0.61 -7.34
N SER A 109 -3.57 1.78 -7.69
CA SER A 109 -5.00 1.92 -7.94
C SER A 109 -5.40 1.44 -9.35
N GLY A 110 -4.47 1.38 -10.28
CA GLY A 110 -4.60 0.76 -11.58
C GLY A 110 -3.97 -0.63 -11.61
N ALA A 111 -3.35 -0.97 -12.74
CA ALA A 111 -2.67 -2.24 -12.94
C ALA A 111 -1.27 -2.26 -12.30
N LEU A 112 -0.93 -3.38 -11.67
CA LEU A 112 0.43 -3.71 -11.20
C LEU A 112 1.04 -4.77 -12.10
N ARG A 113 2.22 -4.47 -12.67
CA ARG A 113 2.98 -5.45 -13.46
C ARG A 113 4.40 -5.59 -12.95
N VAL A 114 4.83 -6.83 -12.73
CA VAL A 114 6.19 -7.20 -12.32
C VAL A 114 6.76 -8.19 -13.33
N ASP A 115 7.81 -7.78 -14.05
CA ASP A 115 8.48 -8.63 -15.03
C ASP A 115 9.72 -9.34 -14.45
N GLY A 116 10.27 -8.84 -13.34
CA GLY A 116 11.42 -9.43 -12.67
C GLY A 116 11.78 -8.72 -11.36
N GLY A 117 12.89 -9.11 -10.76
CA GLY A 117 13.39 -8.52 -9.53
C GLY A 117 13.42 -9.49 -8.35
N THR A 118 14.02 -9.03 -7.25
CA THR A 118 14.06 -9.76 -5.98
C THR A 118 13.41 -8.92 -4.88
N PHE A 119 12.45 -9.49 -4.19
CA PHE A 119 11.61 -8.80 -3.22
C PHE A 119 11.69 -9.48 -1.85
N ASP A 120 12.06 -8.71 -0.84
CA ASP A 120 11.94 -9.03 0.58
C ASP A 120 10.97 -8.01 1.19
N LEU A 121 9.73 -8.44 1.41
CA LEU A 121 8.61 -7.57 1.77
C LEU A 121 8.15 -7.89 3.19
N THR A 122 7.99 -6.86 4.00
CA THR A 122 7.37 -6.96 5.33
C THR A 122 6.32 -5.85 5.42
N THR A 123 5.08 -6.23 5.74
CA THR A 123 3.96 -5.29 5.85
C THR A 123 3.35 -5.35 7.24
N GLY A 124 2.90 -4.20 7.76
CA GLY A 124 2.38 -4.09 9.11
C GLY A 124 3.36 -4.58 10.18
N GLU A 125 2.84 -5.24 11.19
CA GLU A 125 3.64 -5.94 12.21
C GLU A 125 4.02 -7.37 11.80
N GLY A 126 3.73 -7.74 10.54
CA GLY A 126 3.87 -9.09 10.00
C GLY A 126 2.74 -10.02 10.47
N SER A 127 2.63 -11.19 9.84
CA SER A 127 1.57 -12.17 10.12
C SER A 127 1.55 -12.72 11.55
N ALA A 128 2.59 -12.44 12.33
CA ALA A 128 2.67 -12.84 13.74
C ALA A 128 1.73 -12.07 14.68
N SER A 129 1.21 -10.90 14.24
CA SER A 129 0.31 -10.05 15.03
C SER A 129 -1.18 -10.33 14.76
N VAL A 130 -1.49 -11.08 13.73
CA VAL A 130 -2.89 -11.44 13.41
C VAL A 130 -3.36 -12.52 14.39
N THR A 131 -4.01 -12.11 15.47
CA THR A 131 -4.84 -13.03 16.25
C THR A 131 -6.03 -13.41 15.36
N MET A 132 -6.01 -14.62 14.80
CA MET A 132 -7.23 -15.19 14.21
C MET A 132 -8.24 -15.28 15.34
N ASP A 133 -9.26 -14.42 15.30
CA ASP A 133 -10.47 -14.61 16.09
C ASP A 133 -11.14 -15.88 15.53
N THR A 134 -10.74 -17.02 16.09
CA THR A 134 -11.48 -18.25 15.91
C THR A 134 -12.75 -18.08 16.74
N GLY A 135 -13.79 -17.52 16.09
CA GLY A 135 -15.14 -17.41 16.66
C GLY A 135 -15.68 -18.75 17.10
N GLU A 136 -15.19 -19.25 18.22
CA GLU A 136 -15.78 -20.36 18.96
C GLU A 136 -16.69 -19.80 20.05
N GLY A 137 -17.91 -19.59 19.67
CA GLY A 137 -19.01 -19.24 20.57
C GLY A 137 -20.33 -19.87 20.12
N PHE A 138 -20.30 -21.14 19.67
CA PHE A 138 -21.53 -21.88 19.57
C PHE A 138 -21.90 -22.36 20.98
N ASP A 139 -22.69 -21.54 21.70
CA ASP A 139 -23.34 -21.95 22.95
C ASP A 139 -24.66 -22.68 22.63
N PRO A 140 -24.76 -24.03 22.85
CA PRO A 140 -25.96 -24.80 22.59
C PRO A 140 -26.92 -24.83 23.81
N GLY A 141 -27.09 -23.72 24.53
CA GLY A 141 -27.80 -23.71 25.80
C GLY A 141 -28.80 -22.59 26.08
N HIS A 142 -29.70 -22.21 25.15
CA HIS A 142 -30.87 -21.41 25.53
C HIS A 142 -32.15 -22.18 25.21
N ARG A 143 -32.61 -22.92 26.21
CA ARG A 143 -34.01 -23.41 26.26
C ARG A 143 -34.94 -22.23 26.45
N GLY A 144 -35.87 -22.04 25.50
CA GLY A 144 -36.91 -21.04 25.53
C GLY A 144 -37.82 -21.12 26.75
N VAL A 145 -38.13 -19.96 27.28
CA VAL A 145 -39.25 -19.73 28.20
C VAL A 145 -40.45 -19.28 27.35
N PRO A 146 -41.63 -19.94 27.40
CA PRO A 146 -42.80 -19.53 26.65
C PRO A 146 -43.58 -18.44 27.43
N GLY A 147 -43.80 -17.30 26.76
CA GLY A 147 -44.85 -16.37 27.18
C GLY A 147 -44.45 -14.89 27.27
N GLN A 148 -44.37 -14.21 26.13
CA GLN A 148 -44.66 -12.78 26.06
C GLN A 148 -45.11 -12.41 24.64
N ALA A 149 -46.19 -11.64 24.54
CA ALA A 149 -46.85 -11.24 23.31
C ALA A 149 -46.01 -10.24 22.49
N PRO A 150 -46.26 -10.12 21.17
CA PRO A 150 -45.40 -9.31 20.28
C PRO A 150 -45.65 -7.80 20.47
N ALA A 151 -44.60 -7.06 20.75
CA ALA A 151 -44.53 -5.62 20.60
C ALA A 151 -44.28 -5.25 19.14
N ALA A 152 -44.85 -4.11 18.70
CA ALA A 152 -44.80 -3.60 17.34
C ALA A 152 -43.36 -3.41 16.81
N PRO A 153 -43.18 -3.47 15.47
CA PRO A 153 -41.87 -3.31 14.87
C PRO A 153 -41.38 -1.88 15.02
N GLU A 154 -40.31 -1.68 15.78
CA GLU A 154 -39.48 -0.48 15.73
C GLU A 154 -38.60 -0.57 14.46
N GLU A 155 -38.55 0.51 13.72
CA GLU A 155 -37.64 0.66 12.58
C GLU A 155 -36.19 0.38 13.01
N PRO A 156 -35.40 -0.34 12.20
CA PRO A 156 -34.01 -0.55 12.52
C PRO A 156 -33.27 0.78 12.50
N ALA A 157 -32.82 1.23 13.66
CA ALA A 157 -31.79 2.27 13.74
C ALA A 157 -30.62 1.80 12.89
N GLN A 158 -30.26 2.59 11.89
CA GLN A 158 -29.03 2.42 11.13
C GLN A 158 -27.88 2.53 12.14
N THR A 159 -27.35 1.40 12.52
CA THR A 159 -26.03 1.34 13.15
C THR A 159 -25.07 1.81 12.07
N GLU A 160 -24.56 3.01 12.20
CA GLU A 160 -23.34 3.41 11.49
C GLU A 160 -22.29 2.39 11.93
N GLU A 161 -22.00 1.43 11.05
CA GLU A 161 -20.81 0.61 11.17
C GLU A 161 -19.65 1.60 11.15
N ALA A 162 -19.01 1.78 12.30
CA ALA A 162 -17.73 2.45 12.34
C ALA A 162 -16.83 1.65 11.39
N GLU A 163 -16.54 2.22 10.21
CA GLU A 163 -15.49 1.73 9.35
C GLU A 163 -14.23 1.75 10.20
N THR A 164 -13.87 0.59 10.74
CA THR A 164 -12.52 0.39 11.22
C THR A 164 -11.67 0.50 9.98
N ASP A 165 -10.94 1.61 9.89
CA ASP A 165 -9.94 1.85 8.87
C ASP A 165 -8.94 0.69 8.95
N SER A 166 -9.25 -0.40 8.25
CA SER A 166 -8.41 -1.58 8.20
C SER A 166 -7.19 -1.18 7.37
N VAL A 167 -6.10 -0.87 8.06
CA VAL A 167 -4.83 -0.61 7.42
C VAL A 167 -4.56 -1.78 6.47
N SER A 168 -4.49 -1.49 5.18
CA SER A 168 -4.12 -2.49 4.18
C SER A 168 -2.68 -2.90 4.44
N GLU A 169 -2.40 -4.19 4.55
CA GLU A 169 -1.08 -4.73 4.89
C GLU A 169 -0.71 -5.84 3.89
N LYS A 170 -0.67 -5.51 2.61
CA LYS A 170 -0.42 -6.49 1.55
C LYS A 170 0.98 -6.33 0.96
N GLY A 171 1.63 -7.45 0.65
CA GLY A 171 2.89 -7.44 -0.09
C GLY A 171 2.74 -6.78 -1.46
N LEU A 172 1.76 -7.22 -2.25
CA LEU A 172 1.37 -6.63 -3.53
C LEU A 172 -0.13 -6.37 -3.53
N LYS A 173 -0.53 -5.16 -3.93
CA LYS A 173 -1.93 -4.75 -4.08
C LYS A 173 -2.12 -4.05 -5.43
N ALA A 174 -3.24 -4.32 -6.08
CA ALA A 174 -3.75 -3.53 -7.18
C ALA A 174 -5.28 -3.59 -7.17
N ASP A 175 -5.93 -2.49 -7.57
CA ASP A 175 -7.38 -2.44 -7.61
C ASP A 175 -7.93 -2.92 -8.97
N ASP A 176 -7.14 -2.84 -10.06
CA ASP A 176 -7.51 -3.39 -11.37
C ASP A 176 -6.94 -4.80 -11.58
N SER A 177 -5.63 -4.94 -11.78
CA SER A 177 -5.02 -6.24 -12.09
C SER A 177 -3.59 -6.37 -11.57
N ILE A 178 -3.18 -7.61 -11.23
CA ILE A 178 -1.79 -7.94 -10.91
C ILE A 178 -1.28 -8.95 -11.93
N THR A 179 -0.19 -8.60 -12.62
CA THR A 179 0.52 -9.49 -13.53
C THR A 179 1.96 -9.68 -13.04
N VAL A 180 2.33 -10.90 -12.69
CA VAL A 180 3.71 -11.26 -12.32
C VAL A 180 4.26 -12.22 -13.35
N ASN A 181 5.20 -11.76 -14.17
CA ASN A 181 5.86 -12.57 -15.21
C ASN A 181 7.18 -13.19 -14.73
N GLY A 182 7.75 -12.63 -13.67
CA GLY A 182 9.01 -13.11 -13.08
C GLY A 182 9.28 -12.49 -11.72
N GLY A 183 10.44 -12.85 -11.14
CA GLY A 183 10.87 -12.35 -9.85
C GLY A 183 10.93 -13.41 -8.76
N SER A 184 11.59 -13.06 -7.67
CA SER A 184 11.67 -13.86 -6.44
C SER A 184 11.10 -13.06 -5.30
N PHE A 185 10.17 -13.65 -4.54
CA PHE A 185 9.45 -12.97 -3.47
C PHE A 185 9.62 -13.71 -2.16
N THR A 186 9.92 -12.94 -1.11
CA THR A 186 9.87 -13.34 0.31
C THR A 186 8.97 -12.33 1.02
N ALA A 187 7.97 -12.80 1.76
CA ALA A 187 7.01 -11.97 2.48
C ALA A 187 6.65 -12.60 3.84
#